data_eb1ae920446dc5b80ea299e4047322fc
#
_entry.id   eb1ae920446dc5b80ea299e4047322fc
#
_cell.length_a   1.000
_cell.length_b   1.000
_cell.length_c   1.000
_cell.angle_alpha   90.00
_cell.angle_beta   90.00
_cell.angle_gamma   90.00
#
_symmetry.space_group_name_H-M   'P 1'
#
loop_
_entity.id
_entity.type
_entity.pdbx_description
1 polymer ?
#
loop_
_entity_poly.entity_id
_entity_poly.type
_entity_poly.pdbx_seq_one_letter_code
_entity_poly.pdbx_strand_id
1 'polypeptide(L)'
;MVVVALVFYRVMDSTGQGMAKADVAGVQIKPAVSISQPLLPGLEAGACVSFAPTSGHVGQTVFIDAGHGGLDPGVVGTTAAGHQVLEKDATLAVASRLAALLRADGYSVVMSRTRDTTVMKLSATDSNYGAITSSAVHRDLAARAACANAAGANVLVSIHLDGFSDPSVGGTETFYDAARPFATANHRLAADLQSALVARLGVADRGVFTDDQLAAPALTASGDSYNHLIERGPQSPGWVDNPSQMPGALVEPLFITNPSEAQIASDPAGQQKIAEALAAGVLRFESAPA
;
A
#
# COMPACT_ATOMS: atom_id res chain seq x y z
N MET A 1 17.48 -11.93 8.52
CA MET A 1 17.32 -11.86 7.06
C MET A 1 15.84 -12.05 6.80
N VAL A 2 15.15 -10.97 6.59
CA VAL A 2 13.68 -10.95 6.41
C VAL A 2 13.41 -11.16 4.93
N VAL A 3 12.67 -12.18 4.59
CA VAL A 3 12.30 -12.50 3.21
C VAL A 3 10.92 -11.92 2.97
N VAL A 4 10.83 -10.74 2.37
CA VAL A 4 9.62 -10.32 1.68
C VAL A 4 9.53 -11.17 0.42
N ALA A 5 8.83 -12.30 0.53
CA ALA A 5 8.61 -13.15 -0.61
C ALA A 5 7.47 -12.57 -1.43
N LEU A 6 7.79 -11.85 -2.50
CA LEU A 6 6.89 -11.73 -3.64
C LEU A 6 6.72 -13.13 -4.25
N VAL A 7 6.00 -13.98 -3.54
CA VAL A 7 5.72 -15.34 -4.01
C VAL A 7 4.58 -15.26 -5.01
N PHE A 8 4.93 -15.33 -6.30
CA PHE A 8 3.96 -15.61 -7.34
C PHE A 8 3.44 -17.04 -7.17
N TYR A 9 2.37 -17.23 -6.42
CA TYR A 9 1.70 -18.51 -6.33
C TYR A 9 0.83 -18.73 -7.57
N ARG A 10 1.15 -19.77 -8.33
CA ARG A 10 0.21 -20.35 -9.30
C ARG A 10 -0.91 -21.03 -8.50
N VAL A 11 -2.09 -20.45 -8.50
CA VAL A 11 -3.30 -21.17 -8.09
C VAL A 11 -3.77 -21.94 -9.32
N MET A 12 -3.48 -23.25 -9.37
CA MET A 12 -4.22 -24.17 -10.21
C MET A 12 -5.42 -24.65 -9.41
N ASP A 13 -6.59 -24.09 -9.65
CA ASP A 13 -7.82 -24.69 -9.18
C ASP A 13 -8.40 -25.60 -10.24
N SER A 14 -8.52 -26.88 -9.91
CA SER A 14 -9.09 -27.93 -10.76
C SER A 14 -10.57 -28.21 -10.47
N THR A 15 -11.24 -27.35 -9.69
CA THR A 15 -12.68 -27.52 -9.38
C THR A 15 -13.43 -26.21 -9.58
N GLY A 16 -14.22 -26.15 -10.65
CA GLY A 16 -15.05 -25.01 -11.01
C GLY A 16 -16.23 -24.75 -10.05
N GLN A 17 -15.95 -24.41 -8.80
CA GLN A 17 -16.93 -23.89 -7.87
C GLN A 17 -16.74 -22.41 -7.72
N GLY A 18 -17.78 -21.65 -8.07
CA GLY A 18 -17.79 -20.21 -8.04
C GLY A 18 -17.41 -19.68 -6.65
N MET A 19 -16.36 -18.87 -6.62
CA MET A 19 -15.96 -18.14 -5.40
C MET A 19 -17.10 -17.21 -5.00
N ALA A 20 -17.60 -17.36 -3.78
CA ALA A 20 -18.46 -16.36 -3.16
C ALA A 20 -17.62 -15.07 -3.01
N LYS A 21 -18.03 -14.00 -3.70
CA LYS A 21 -17.49 -12.66 -3.46
C LYS A 21 -17.72 -12.34 -1.99
N ALA A 22 -16.64 -12.16 -1.25
CA ALA A 22 -16.73 -11.52 0.06
C ALA A 22 -17.34 -10.13 -0.18
N ASP A 23 -18.53 -9.90 0.34
CA ASP A 23 -19.12 -8.57 0.38
C ASP A 23 -18.20 -7.71 1.27
N VAL A 24 -17.34 -6.91 0.64
CA VAL A 24 -16.66 -5.81 1.32
C VAL A 24 -17.77 -4.81 1.66
N ALA A 25 -18.41 -4.99 2.82
CA ALA A 25 -19.29 -3.98 3.41
C ALA A 25 -18.41 -2.77 3.77
N GLY A 26 -17.89 -2.11 2.71
CA GLY A 26 -16.96 -1.03 2.78
C GLY A 26 -17.68 0.28 3.04
N VAL A 27 -17.07 1.11 3.85
CA VAL A 27 -17.38 2.53 3.94
C VAL A 27 -17.38 3.11 2.52
N GLN A 28 -18.54 3.43 1.99
CA GLN A 28 -18.68 4.09 0.69
C GLN A 28 -18.18 5.53 0.86
N ILE A 29 -16.92 5.78 0.49
CA ILE A 29 -16.38 7.14 0.47
C ILE A 29 -16.91 7.83 -0.79
N LYS A 30 -17.76 8.84 -0.61
CA LYS A 30 -18.24 9.64 -1.72
C LYS A 30 -17.10 10.59 -2.16
N PRO A 31 -16.59 10.50 -3.41
CA PRO A 31 -15.56 11.41 -3.88
C PRO A 31 -16.10 12.84 -3.90
N ALA A 32 -15.34 13.79 -3.36
CA ALA A 32 -15.70 15.20 -3.38
C ALA A 32 -15.27 15.90 -4.67
N VAL A 33 -14.14 15.49 -5.26
CA VAL A 33 -13.64 15.93 -6.56
C VAL A 33 -12.79 14.77 -7.12
N SER A 34 -13.05 14.36 -8.36
CA SER A 34 -12.06 13.60 -9.12
C SER A 34 -10.98 14.55 -9.55
N ILE A 35 -9.70 14.22 -9.30
CA ILE A 35 -8.63 14.87 -10.06
C ILE A 35 -8.98 14.63 -11.52
N SER A 36 -9.21 15.70 -12.28
CA SER A 36 -9.63 15.59 -13.67
C SER A 36 -8.59 14.76 -14.41
N GLN A 37 -9.03 13.66 -14.99
CA GLN A 37 -8.25 12.60 -15.62
C GLN A 37 -7.27 12.96 -16.76
N PRO A 38 -6.99 14.21 -17.14
CA PRO A 38 -6.01 14.45 -18.18
C PRO A 38 -4.56 14.45 -17.72
N LEU A 39 -4.26 14.43 -16.42
CA LEU A 39 -2.87 14.56 -15.97
C LEU A 39 -2.04 13.26 -16.10
N LEU A 40 -2.69 12.11 -16.13
CA LEU A 40 -2.02 10.82 -16.28
C LEU A 40 -2.84 9.91 -17.21
N PRO A 41 -2.48 9.83 -18.48
CA PRO A 41 -3.14 8.93 -19.41
C PRO A 41 -2.93 7.46 -19.01
N GLY A 42 -3.91 6.62 -19.27
CA GLY A 42 -3.79 5.18 -19.06
C GLY A 42 -4.10 4.69 -17.65
N LEU A 43 -4.70 5.51 -16.80
CA LEU A 43 -5.17 5.07 -15.48
C LEU A 43 -6.51 4.34 -15.55
N GLU A 44 -6.72 3.43 -14.59
CA GLU A 44 -8.00 2.75 -14.38
C GLU A 44 -9.07 3.68 -13.80
N ALA A 45 -10.33 3.34 -14.05
CA ALA A 45 -11.45 4.04 -13.45
C ALA A 45 -11.46 3.82 -11.93
N GLY A 46 -11.35 4.90 -11.16
CA GLY A 46 -11.24 4.85 -9.70
C GLY A 46 -9.80 4.84 -9.19
N ALA A 47 -8.82 4.99 -10.08
CA ALA A 47 -7.44 5.27 -9.70
C ALA A 47 -7.19 6.77 -9.59
N CYS A 48 -6.21 7.15 -8.74
CA CYS A 48 -5.77 8.52 -8.53
C CYS A 48 -6.94 9.47 -8.16
N VAL A 49 -7.71 9.12 -7.14
CA VAL A 49 -8.92 9.84 -6.74
C VAL A 49 -8.65 10.76 -5.56
N SER A 50 -8.99 12.04 -5.72
CA SER A 50 -8.87 13.06 -4.69
C SER A 50 -10.18 13.22 -3.90
N PHE A 51 -10.02 13.44 -2.60
CA PHE A 51 -11.11 13.66 -1.65
C PHE A 51 -10.82 14.90 -0.81
N ALA A 52 -11.75 15.83 -0.79
CA ALA A 52 -11.67 16.98 0.10
C ALA A 52 -11.90 16.59 1.58
N PRO A 53 -11.42 17.38 2.53
CA PRO A 53 -11.76 17.23 3.94
C PRO A 53 -13.27 17.18 4.15
N THR A 54 -13.71 16.45 5.18
CA THR A 54 -15.11 16.44 5.61
C THR A 54 -15.36 17.36 6.79
N SER A 55 -14.30 17.77 7.49
CA SER A 55 -14.33 18.71 8.61
C SER A 55 -13.02 19.49 8.64
N GLY A 56 -13.06 20.77 8.94
CA GLY A 56 -11.85 21.61 9.00
C GLY A 56 -11.11 21.74 7.66
N HIS A 57 -9.92 22.30 7.70
CA HIS A 57 -9.02 22.36 6.55
C HIS A 57 -7.58 22.62 7.02
N VAL A 58 -6.74 21.59 7.01
CA VAL A 58 -5.34 21.67 7.42
C VAL A 58 -4.47 22.28 6.30
N GLY A 59 -4.91 22.17 5.05
CA GLY A 59 -4.16 22.68 3.89
C GLY A 59 -3.10 21.72 3.39
N GLN A 60 -3.06 20.49 3.90
CA GLN A 60 -2.12 19.45 3.48
C GLN A 60 -2.85 18.28 2.81
N THR A 61 -2.12 17.58 1.96
CA THR A 61 -2.60 16.42 1.22
C THR A 61 -1.81 15.18 1.60
N VAL A 62 -2.52 14.12 2.00
CA VAL A 62 -1.95 12.79 2.25
C VAL A 62 -2.24 11.90 1.06
N PHE A 63 -1.20 11.30 0.47
CA PHE A 63 -1.37 10.25 -0.52
C PHE A 63 -1.41 8.90 0.20
N ILE A 64 -2.47 8.14 -0.03
CA ILE A 64 -2.65 6.79 0.49
C ILE A 64 -2.54 5.81 -0.67
N ASP A 65 -1.49 5.01 -0.65
CA ASP A 65 -1.36 3.91 -1.58
C ASP A 65 -1.93 2.64 -0.96
N ALA A 66 -2.97 2.09 -1.60
CA ALA A 66 -3.48 0.76 -1.30
C ALA A 66 -2.72 -0.25 -2.17
N GLY A 67 -1.78 -0.97 -1.59
CA GLY A 67 -0.92 -1.92 -2.31
C GLY A 67 -1.70 -2.95 -3.14
N HIS A 68 -1.10 -3.41 -4.24
CA HIS A 68 -1.67 -4.40 -5.15
C HIS A 68 -2.98 -3.96 -5.82
N GLY A 69 -3.77 -4.91 -6.33
CA GLY A 69 -5.10 -4.67 -6.94
C GLY A 69 -5.29 -5.34 -8.31
N GLY A 70 -6.54 -5.62 -8.65
CA GLY A 70 -6.89 -6.29 -9.91
C GLY A 70 -6.27 -7.68 -10.03
N LEU A 71 -5.43 -7.89 -11.04
CA LEU A 71 -4.73 -9.15 -11.28
C LEU A 71 -3.55 -9.40 -10.33
N ASP A 72 -3.14 -8.42 -9.55
CA ASP A 72 -2.13 -8.55 -8.52
C ASP A 72 -2.80 -8.77 -7.16
N PRO A 73 -2.85 -10.01 -6.64
CA PRO A 73 -3.49 -10.30 -5.36
C PRO A 73 -2.65 -9.87 -4.15
N GLY A 74 -1.34 -9.61 -4.35
CA GLY A 74 -0.38 -9.53 -3.28
C GLY A 74 -0.16 -10.89 -2.60
N VAL A 75 0.20 -10.88 -1.33
CA VAL A 75 0.30 -12.08 -0.51
C VAL A 75 -1.09 -12.70 -0.31
N VAL A 76 -1.13 -14.02 -0.32
CA VAL A 76 -2.36 -14.80 -0.06
C VAL A 76 -2.21 -15.52 1.27
N GLY A 77 -3.02 -15.12 2.23
CA GLY A 77 -3.07 -15.73 3.55
C GLY A 77 -4.30 -16.60 3.77
N THR A 78 -4.36 -17.21 4.94
CA THR A 78 -5.52 -18.03 5.35
C THR A 78 -5.73 -17.87 6.86
N THR A 79 -6.94 -17.56 7.27
CA THR A 79 -7.32 -17.49 8.69
C THR A 79 -7.30 -18.86 9.33
N ALA A 80 -7.30 -18.93 10.67
CA ALA A 80 -7.40 -20.20 11.39
C ALA A 80 -8.70 -20.99 11.08
N ALA A 81 -9.74 -20.32 10.60
CA ALA A 81 -10.99 -20.93 10.16
C ALA A 81 -10.94 -21.41 8.69
N GLY A 82 -9.81 -21.26 7.98
CA GLY A 82 -9.64 -21.69 6.60
C GLY A 82 -10.15 -20.67 5.56
N HIS A 83 -10.49 -19.45 5.94
CA HIS A 83 -10.90 -18.42 5.00
C HIS A 83 -9.67 -17.77 4.34
N GLN A 84 -9.67 -17.70 3.03
CA GLN A 84 -8.61 -17.04 2.27
C GLN A 84 -8.68 -15.52 2.49
N VAL A 85 -7.51 -14.90 2.61
CA VAL A 85 -7.32 -13.44 2.73
C VAL A 85 -6.38 -13.01 1.62
N LEU A 86 -6.82 -12.08 0.78
CA LEU A 86 -6.00 -11.46 -0.25
C LEU A 86 -5.49 -10.12 0.28
N GLU A 87 -4.20 -9.87 0.15
CA GLU A 87 -3.59 -8.62 0.58
C GLU A 87 -4.28 -7.41 -0.07
N LYS A 88 -4.51 -7.46 -1.38
CA LYS A 88 -5.17 -6.38 -2.13
C LYS A 88 -6.51 -5.93 -1.57
N ASP A 89 -7.30 -6.88 -1.00
CA ASP A 89 -8.61 -6.58 -0.44
C ASP A 89 -8.48 -5.91 0.92
N ALA A 90 -7.58 -6.42 1.75
CA ALA A 90 -7.32 -5.86 3.07
C ALA A 90 -6.68 -4.46 2.99
N THR A 91 -5.70 -4.25 2.11
CA THR A 91 -5.05 -2.94 1.92
C THR A 91 -6.04 -1.90 1.43
N LEU A 92 -6.94 -2.24 0.49
CA LEU A 92 -8.00 -1.33 0.04
C LEU A 92 -8.98 -0.98 1.16
N ALA A 93 -9.36 -1.96 1.97
CA ALA A 93 -10.28 -1.75 3.08
C ALA A 93 -9.67 -0.86 4.17
N VAL A 94 -8.39 -1.05 4.50
CA VAL A 94 -7.65 -0.19 5.44
C VAL A 94 -7.47 1.22 4.87
N ALA A 95 -7.03 1.35 3.62
CA ALA A 95 -6.83 2.63 2.94
C ALA A 95 -8.12 3.47 2.91
N SER A 96 -9.26 2.84 2.64
CA SER A 96 -10.57 3.51 2.63
C SER A 96 -10.95 4.06 4.01
N ARG A 97 -10.67 3.31 5.08
CA ARG A 97 -10.91 3.74 6.48
C ARG A 97 -9.95 4.86 6.87
N LEU A 98 -8.67 4.74 6.53
CA LEU A 98 -7.67 5.79 6.77
C LEU A 98 -8.06 7.09 6.06
N ALA A 99 -8.48 7.01 4.81
CA ALA A 99 -8.96 8.18 4.06
C ALA A 99 -10.14 8.86 4.76
N ALA A 100 -11.08 8.11 5.31
CA ALA A 100 -12.21 8.67 6.05
C ALA A 100 -11.76 9.39 7.33
N LEU A 101 -10.83 8.82 8.09
CA LEU A 101 -10.28 9.40 9.31
C LEU A 101 -9.52 10.70 9.02
N LEU A 102 -8.55 10.67 8.11
CA LEU A 102 -7.75 11.86 7.77
C LEU A 102 -8.61 13.00 7.21
N ARG A 103 -9.63 12.70 6.42
CA ARG A 103 -10.58 13.71 5.94
C ARG A 103 -11.39 14.34 7.06
N ALA A 104 -11.76 13.56 8.08
CA ALA A 104 -12.43 14.08 9.28
C ALA A 104 -11.49 14.97 10.11
N ASP A 105 -10.19 14.72 10.06
CA ASP A 105 -9.15 15.51 10.71
C ASP A 105 -8.70 16.73 9.88
N GLY A 106 -9.34 16.98 8.74
CA GLY A 106 -9.14 18.21 7.95
C GLY A 106 -8.11 18.09 6.81
N TYR A 107 -7.60 16.89 6.53
CA TYR A 107 -6.67 16.66 5.42
C TYR A 107 -7.39 16.43 4.10
N SER A 108 -6.80 16.93 3.01
CA SER A 108 -7.08 16.41 1.68
C SER A 108 -6.44 15.03 1.53
N VAL A 109 -7.11 14.11 0.87
CA VAL A 109 -6.60 12.75 0.66
C VAL A 109 -6.63 12.41 -0.82
N VAL A 110 -5.58 11.80 -1.32
CA VAL A 110 -5.57 11.17 -2.64
C VAL A 110 -5.29 9.69 -2.47
N MET A 111 -6.15 8.84 -3.02
CA MET A 111 -5.96 7.39 -3.00
C MET A 111 -5.43 6.91 -4.34
N SER A 112 -4.45 6.01 -4.32
CA SER A 112 -3.93 5.36 -5.52
C SER A 112 -5.03 4.63 -6.29
N ARG A 113 -5.87 3.90 -5.58
CA ARG A 113 -7.06 3.20 -6.10
C ARG A 113 -8.21 3.19 -5.08
N THR A 114 -9.42 3.17 -5.58
CA THR A 114 -10.65 3.11 -4.77
C THR A 114 -11.49 1.86 -5.06
N ARG A 115 -10.94 0.95 -5.88
CA ARG A 115 -11.58 -0.29 -6.31
C ARG A 115 -10.54 -1.41 -6.38
N ASP A 116 -10.99 -2.65 -6.56
CA ASP A 116 -10.12 -3.79 -6.87
C ASP A 116 -9.66 -3.71 -8.34
N THR A 117 -8.73 -2.81 -8.60
CA THR A 117 -8.08 -2.61 -9.91
C THR A 117 -6.60 -2.30 -9.68
N THR A 118 -5.78 -2.47 -10.70
CA THR A 118 -4.49 -1.78 -10.80
C THR A 118 -4.71 -0.26 -10.86
N VAL A 119 -3.68 0.52 -10.67
CA VAL A 119 -3.71 1.99 -10.89
C VAL A 119 -3.60 2.27 -12.38
N MET A 120 -2.65 1.62 -13.04
CA MET A 120 -2.51 1.68 -14.49
C MET A 120 -3.52 0.75 -15.17
N LYS A 121 -4.10 1.20 -16.28
CA LYS A 121 -4.93 0.36 -17.12
C LYS A 121 -4.09 -0.71 -17.82
N LEU A 122 -4.45 -1.97 -17.58
CA LEU A 122 -3.77 -3.11 -18.20
C LEU A 122 -4.22 -3.33 -19.65
N SER A 123 -3.29 -3.76 -20.48
CA SER A 123 -3.51 -4.29 -21.82
C SER A 123 -3.49 -5.83 -21.82
N ALA A 124 -3.85 -6.44 -22.94
CA ALA A 124 -3.80 -7.90 -23.05
C ALA A 124 -2.40 -8.50 -22.87
N THR A 125 -1.34 -7.72 -23.12
CA THR A 125 0.06 -8.17 -22.98
C THR A 125 0.57 -8.03 -21.55
N ASP A 126 -0.18 -7.41 -20.65
CA ASP A 126 0.20 -7.17 -19.25
C ASP A 126 -0.16 -8.33 -18.34
N SER A 127 -0.79 -9.37 -18.89
CA SER A 127 -1.07 -10.61 -18.16
C SER A 127 -0.55 -11.84 -18.90
N ASN A 128 -0.12 -12.84 -18.13
CA ASN A 128 0.29 -14.13 -18.64
C ASN A 128 -0.33 -15.21 -17.76
N TYR A 129 -1.14 -16.10 -18.34
CA TYR A 129 -1.90 -17.14 -17.64
C TYR A 129 -2.71 -16.61 -16.42
N GLY A 130 -3.31 -15.43 -16.56
CA GLY A 130 -4.13 -14.80 -15.51
C GLY A 130 -3.35 -14.07 -14.41
N ALA A 131 -2.02 -14.08 -14.45
CA ALA A 131 -1.17 -13.31 -13.54
C ALA A 131 -0.67 -12.04 -14.23
N ILE A 132 -0.51 -10.97 -13.46
CA ILE A 132 0.12 -9.73 -13.93
C ILE A 132 1.60 -9.98 -14.25
N THR A 133 2.13 -9.38 -15.31
CA THR A 133 3.56 -9.50 -15.65
C THR A 133 4.40 -8.56 -14.79
N SER A 134 5.68 -8.91 -14.56
CA SER A 134 6.60 -8.05 -13.78
C SER A 134 6.75 -6.65 -14.38
N SER A 135 6.75 -6.53 -15.71
CA SER A 135 6.81 -5.22 -16.37
C SER A 135 5.53 -4.40 -16.16
N ALA A 136 4.37 -5.04 -16.03
CA ALA A 136 3.13 -4.36 -15.72
C ALA A 136 3.09 -3.93 -14.24
N VAL A 137 3.58 -4.76 -13.32
CA VAL A 137 3.76 -4.37 -11.90
C VAL A 137 4.65 -3.15 -11.79
N HIS A 138 5.80 -3.15 -12.48
CA HIS A 138 6.71 -2.00 -12.49
C HIS A 138 6.00 -0.72 -12.95
N ARG A 139 5.27 -0.76 -14.07
CA ARG A 139 4.54 0.40 -14.59
C ARG A 139 3.40 0.84 -13.67
N ASP A 140 2.75 -0.08 -12.98
CA ASP A 140 1.71 0.22 -12.00
C ASP A 140 2.28 0.98 -10.79
N LEU A 141 3.43 0.54 -10.27
CA LEU A 141 4.15 1.23 -9.19
C LEU A 141 4.63 2.63 -9.62
N ALA A 142 5.14 2.77 -10.84
CA ALA A 142 5.50 4.06 -11.40
C ALA A 142 4.27 5.00 -11.56
N ALA A 143 3.11 4.45 -11.92
CA ALA A 143 1.87 5.21 -12.01
C ALA A 143 1.37 5.69 -10.63
N ARG A 144 1.60 4.91 -9.55
CA ARG A 144 1.31 5.32 -8.17
C ARG A 144 2.16 6.50 -7.75
N ALA A 145 3.48 6.45 -7.98
CA ALA A 145 4.40 7.56 -7.75
C ALA A 145 3.99 8.81 -8.54
N ALA A 146 3.66 8.64 -9.82
CA ALA A 146 3.22 9.74 -10.67
C ALA A 146 1.92 10.37 -10.15
N CYS A 147 0.98 9.58 -9.64
CA CYS A 147 -0.24 10.07 -9.01
C CYS A 147 0.05 10.89 -7.75
N ALA A 148 0.93 10.40 -6.85
CA ALA A 148 1.32 11.11 -5.64
C ALA A 148 1.98 12.46 -5.98
N ASN A 149 2.86 12.48 -6.98
CA ASN A 149 3.53 13.70 -7.46
C ASN A 149 2.54 14.68 -8.08
N ALA A 150 1.63 14.22 -8.94
CA ALA A 150 0.61 15.06 -9.58
C ALA A 150 -0.38 15.65 -8.56
N ALA A 151 -0.64 14.93 -7.47
CA ALA A 151 -1.47 15.39 -6.37
C ALA A 151 -0.79 16.49 -5.53
N GLY A 152 0.51 16.68 -5.66
CA GLY A 152 1.28 17.57 -4.78
C GLY A 152 1.19 17.13 -3.32
N ALA A 153 1.19 15.83 -3.06
CA ALA A 153 1.03 15.31 -1.72
C ALA A 153 2.21 15.73 -0.82
N ASN A 154 1.89 15.98 0.46
CA ASN A 154 2.88 16.34 1.48
C ASN A 154 3.53 15.10 2.09
N VAL A 155 2.76 14.00 2.15
CA VAL A 155 3.19 12.74 2.74
C VAL A 155 2.56 11.57 1.97
N LEU A 156 3.29 10.45 1.89
CA LEU A 156 2.84 9.21 1.27
C LEU A 156 2.85 8.07 2.29
N VAL A 157 1.74 7.35 2.41
CA VAL A 157 1.63 6.11 3.18
C VAL A 157 1.23 4.98 2.22
N SER A 158 2.16 4.05 1.97
CA SER A 158 1.91 2.83 1.21
C SER A 158 1.57 1.70 2.18
N ILE A 159 0.42 1.06 1.97
CA ILE A 159 -0.16 0.06 2.86
C ILE A 159 -0.06 -1.30 2.20
N HIS A 160 0.67 -2.21 2.83
CA HIS A 160 0.86 -3.59 2.44
C HIS A 160 0.56 -4.54 3.59
N LEU A 161 0.68 -5.83 3.37
CA LEU A 161 0.58 -6.89 4.39
C LEU A 161 1.55 -8.01 4.02
N ASP A 162 2.47 -8.28 4.91
CA ASP A 162 3.60 -9.17 4.66
C ASP A 162 3.21 -10.66 4.62
N GLY A 163 4.15 -11.45 4.15
CA GLY A 163 4.07 -12.90 4.13
C GLY A 163 5.41 -13.57 4.35
N PHE A 164 5.36 -14.71 5.04
CA PHE A 164 6.54 -15.53 5.26
C PHE A 164 6.20 -17.01 5.09
N SER A 165 7.20 -17.84 4.74
CA SER A 165 7.00 -19.27 4.55
C SER A 165 6.67 -20.04 5.85
N ASP A 166 7.12 -19.53 7.00
CA ASP A 166 6.76 -20.04 8.32
C ASP A 166 5.54 -19.27 8.85
N PRO A 167 4.38 -19.91 9.00
CA PRO A 167 3.15 -19.26 9.45
C PRO A 167 3.17 -18.80 10.91
N SER A 168 4.22 -19.12 11.67
CA SER A 168 4.41 -18.60 13.03
C SER A 168 5.00 -17.20 13.05
N VAL A 169 5.58 -16.74 11.94
CA VAL A 169 6.12 -15.38 11.81
C VAL A 169 4.97 -14.40 11.74
N GLY A 170 5.09 -13.30 12.50
CA GLY A 170 4.10 -12.24 12.58
C GLY A 170 4.70 -10.97 13.15
N GLY A 171 3.90 -9.93 13.24
CA GLY A 171 4.28 -8.63 13.78
C GLY A 171 4.14 -7.50 12.76
N THR A 172 4.58 -6.32 13.15
CA THR A 172 4.56 -5.10 12.34
C THR A 172 5.97 -4.71 11.95
N GLU A 173 6.17 -4.35 10.70
CA GLU A 173 7.41 -3.71 10.21
C GLU A 173 7.10 -2.56 9.25
N THR A 174 8.03 -1.62 9.14
CA THR A 174 7.84 -0.44 8.29
C THR A 174 9.13 -0.14 7.54
N PHE A 175 9.02 0.18 6.27
CA PHE A 175 10.15 0.45 5.38
C PHE A 175 10.19 1.90 4.91
N TYR A 176 11.40 2.45 4.80
CA TYR A 176 11.63 3.79 4.26
C TYR A 176 12.87 3.83 3.37
N ASP A 177 12.93 4.76 2.43
CA ASP A 177 14.12 4.98 1.60
C ASP A 177 15.07 5.97 2.27
N ALA A 178 16.31 5.51 2.53
CA ALA A 178 17.38 6.31 3.13
C ALA A 178 18.21 7.08 2.09
N ALA A 179 18.04 6.84 0.80
CA ALA A 179 18.81 7.47 -0.26
C ALA A 179 18.18 8.76 -0.83
N ARG A 180 17.00 9.17 -0.27
CA ARG A 180 16.31 10.38 -0.70
C ARG A 180 16.84 11.63 0.02
N PRO A 181 16.75 12.82 -0.60
CA PRO A 181 17.13 14.08 0.05
C PRO A 181 16.36 14.33 1.37
N PHE A 182 15.17 13.74 1.52
CA PHE A 182 14.31 13.84 2.70
C PHE A 182 14.31 12.54 3.55
N ALA A 183 15.42 11.79 3.54
CA ALA A 183 15.55 10.51 4.28
C ALA A 183 15.24 10.63 5.77
N THR A 184 15.63 11.74 6.42
CA THR A 184 15.30 11.99 7.82
C THR A 184 13.78 12.08 8.05
N ALA A 185 13.05 12.73 7.15
CA ALA A 185 11.61 12.80 7.23
C ALA A 185 10.95 11.44 6.93
N ASN A 186 11.50 10.67 5.96
CA ASN A 186 11.05 9.29 5.70
C ASN A 186 11.18 8.42 6.96
N HIS A 187 12.36 8.44 7.60
CA HIS A 187 12.59 7.65 8.83
C HIS A 187 11.65 8.08 9.95
N ARG A 188 11.46 9.39 10.16
CA ARG A 188 10.54 9.90 11.18
C ARG A 188 9.11 9.44 10.95
N LEU A 189 8.62 9.55 9.71
CA LEU A 189 7.30 9.05 9.34
C LEU A 189 7.17 7.55 9.60
N ALA A 190 8.16 6.76 9.16
CA ALA A 190 8.18 5.32 9.37
C ALA A 190 8.15 4.95 10.86
N ALA A 191 8.94 5.66 11.70
CA ALA A 191 8.97 5.42 13.13
C ALA A 191 7.65 5.80 13.83
N ASP A 192 7.01 6.90 13.42
CA ASP A 192 5.71 7.32 13.96
C ASP A 192 4.59 6.34 13.60
N LEU A 193 4.58 5.85 12.36
CA LEU A 193 3.64 4.82 11.89
C LEU A 193 3.88 3.49 12.60
N GLN A 194 5.13 3.01 12.66
CA GLN A 194 5.51 1.76 13.35
C GLN A 194 5.06 1.77 14.81
N SER A 195 5.45 2.82 15.54
CA SER A 195 5.10 2.97 16.96
C SER A 195 3.57 2.96 17.19
N ALA A 196 2.81 3.62 16.32
CA ALA A 196 1.35 3.66 16.43
C ALA A 196 0.71 2.30 16.12
N LEU A 197 1.20 1.59 15.11
CA LEU A 197 0.73 0.25 14.73
C LEU A 197 0.98 -0.75 15.86
N VAL A 198 2.21 -0.83 16.37
CA VAL A 198 2.58 -1.75 17.47
C VAL A 198 1.72 -1.47 18.69
N ALA A 199 1.58 -0.21 19.09
CA ALA A 199 0.78 0.17 20.26
C ALA A 199 -0.71 -0.18 20.10
N ARG A 200 -1.25 -0.07 18.87
CA ARG A 200 -2.68 -0.30 18.63
C ARG A 200 -3.05 -1.75 18.39
N LEU A 201 -2.19 -2.51 17.71
CA LEU A 201 -2.45 -3.89 17.34
C LEU A 201 -2.03 -4.88 18.43
N GLY A 202 -1.02 -4.54 19.23
CA GLY A 202 -0.49 -5.42 20.26
C GLY A 202 0.24 -6.64 19.69
N VAL A 203 0.72 -6.54 18.44
CA VAL A 203 1.56 -7.56 17.78
C VAL A 203 3.04 -7.27 17.99
N ALA A 204 3.91 -8.21 17.60
CA ALA A 204 5.34 -8.04 17.76
C ALA A 204 5.87 -6.82 16.99
N ASP A 205 6.72 -6.03 17.62
CA ASP A 205 7.46 -4.96 16.97
C ASP A 205 8.67 -5.55 16.26
N ARG A 206 8.66 -5.54 14.93
CA ARG A 206 9.78 -6.01 14.12
C ARG A 206 10.75 -4.88 13.79
N GLY A 207 10.29 -3.64 13.86
CA GLY A 207 11.12 -2.45 13.68
C GLY A 207 10.89 -1.68 12.38
N VAL A 208 11.76 -0.70 12.20
CA VAL A 208 11.82 0.16 11.01
C VAL A 208 13.09 -0.18 10.23
N PHE A 209 12.96 -0.41 8.93
CA PHE A 209 14.03 -0.84 8.05
C PHE A 209 14.20 0.11 6.87
N THR A 210 15.40 0.16 6.32
CA THR A 210 15.61 0.75 5.00
C THR A 210 15.16 -0.20 3.91
N ASP A 211 14.66 0.32 2.81
CA ASP A 211 14.08 -0.49 1.72
C ASP A 211 15.12 -1.29 0.92
N ASP A 212 16.41 -0.97 1.04
CA ASP A 212 17.51 -1.80 0.54
C ASP A 212 17.68 -3.13 1.31
N GLN A 213 16.98 -3.30 2.43
CA GLN A 213 16.92 -4.55 3.20
C GLN A 213 15.79 -5.48 2.76
N LEU A 214 14.98 -5.07 1.79
CA LEU A 214 13.96 -5.92 1.20
C LEU A 214 14.59 -7.18 0.59
N ALA A 215 14.00 -8.32 0.84
CA ALA A 215 14.52 -9.60 0.37
C ALA A 215 14.29 -9.86 -1.13
N ALA A 216 13.36 -9.15 -1.73
CA ALA A 216 13.03 -9.23 -3.15
C ALA A 216 13.19 -7.85 -3.79
N PRO A 217 14.38 -7.51 -4.29
CA PRO A 217 14.58 -6.25 -4.96
C PRO A 217 13.71 -6.14 -6.21
N ALA A 218 13.21 -4.96 -6.49
CA ALA A 218 12.56 -4.68 -7.76
C ALA A 218 13.53 -4.88 -8.92
N LEU A 219 13.01 -5.22 -10.09
CA LEU A 219 13.79 -5.30 -11.31
C LEU A 219 13.56 -4.05 -12.16
N THR A 220 14.63 -3.55 -12.77
CA THR A 220 14.57 -2.51 -13.78
C THR A 220 13.93 -3.06 -15.06
N ALA A 221 13.54 -2.18 -15.98
CA ALA A 221 13.06 -2.57 -17.29
C ALA A 221 14.10 -3.36 -18.10
N SER A 222 15.41 -3.18 -17.83
CA SER A 222 16.52 -3.98 -18.39
C SER A 222 16.73 -5.31 -17.67
N GLY A 223 16.05 -5.57 -16.55
CA GLY A 223 16.20 -6.76 -15.75
C GLY A 223 17.30 -6.69 -14.68
N ASP A 224 17.92 -5.52 -14.52
CA ASP A 224 18.91 -5.30 -13.46
C ASP A 224 18.21 -5.18 -12.10
N SER A 225 18.88 -5.57 -11.04
CA SER A 225 18.37 -5.46 -9.68
C SER A 225 18.33 -4.00 -9.21
N TYR A 226 17.21 -3.59 -8.67
CA TYR A 226 17.02 -2.27 -8.05
C TYR A 226 16.66 -2.48 -6.58
N ASN A 227 17.59 -2.18 -5.70
CA ASN A 227 17.48 -2.47 -4.26
C ASN A 227 16.66 -1.41 -3.50
N HIS A 228 15.64 -0.88 -4.13
CA HIS A 228 14.73 0.11 -3.56
C HIS A 228 13.31 -0.14 -4.03
N LEU A 229 12.36 0.45 -3.35
CA LEU A 229 10.96 0.44 -3.78
C LEU A 229 10.76 1.37 -4.96
N ILE A 230 10.21 0.88 -6.07
CA ILE A 230 10.02 1.66 -7.32
C ILE A 230 9.25 2.94 -7.07
N GLU A 231 8.23 2.89 -6.23
CA GLU A 231 7.39 4.04 -5.92
C GLU A 231 8.15 5.14 -5.16
N ARG A 232 9.10 4.79 -4.30
CA ARG A 232 9.69 5.71 -3.31
C ARG A 232 11.20 5.80 -3.35
N GLY A 233 11.85 4.82 -3.98
CA GLY A 233 13.29 4.78 -4.07
C GLY A 233 13.90 5.93 -4.87
N PRO A 234 15.22 6.13 -4.83
CA PRO A 234 15.86 7.16 -5.60
C PRO A 234 15.75 6.84 -7.10
N GLN A 235 15.79 7.88 -7.92
CA GLN A 235 15.93 7.69 -9.35
C GLN A 235 17.32 7.13 -9.66
N SER A 236 17.38 6.02 -10.38
CA SER A 236 18.64 5.43 -10.83
C SER A 236 19.02 5.90 -12.24
N PRO A 237 20.32 5.98 -12.55
CA PRO A 237 20.75 6.27 -13.90
C PRO A 237 20.17 5.27 -14.91
N GLY A 238 19.60 5.77 -15.99
CA GLY A 238 18.94 4.94 -17.00
C GLY A 238 17.49 4.57 -16.71
N TRP A 239 16.96 4.88 -15.52
CA TRP A 239 15.54 4.75 -15.21
C TRP A 239 14.77 5.93 -15.78
N VAL A 240 13.62 5.61 -16.37
CA VAL A 240 12.64 6.63 -16.83
C VAL A 240 11.63 6.97 -15.75
N ASP A 241 11.60 6.20 -14.67
CA ASP A 241 10.65 6.38 -13.58
C ASP A 241 11.03 7.58 -12.71
N ASN A 242 10.01 8.29 -12.28
CA ASN A 242 10.14 9.41 -11.36
C ASN A 242 9.48 9.02 -10.02
N PRO A 243 10.26 8.57 -9.03
CA PRO A 243 9.73 8.15 -7.73
C PRO A 243 9.03 9.32 -7.02
N SER A 244 8.29 9.02 -5.98
CA SER A 244 7.56 10.01 -5.18
C SER A 244 8.49 11.13 -4.68
N GLN A 245 8.01 12.38 -4.73
CA GLN A 245 8.81 13.57 -4.39
C GLN A 245 8.44 14.15 -3.00
N MET A 246 7.88 13.36 -2.13
CA MET A 246 7.51 13.70 -0.76
C MET A 246 8.00 12.64 0.22
N PRO A 247 8.07 12.94 1.53
CA PRO A 247 8.31 11.92 2.54
C PRO A 247 7.30 10.79 2.46
N GLY A 248 7.79 9.54 2.54
CA GLY A 248 6.95 8.36 2.42
C GLY A 248 7.48 7.17 3.21
N ALA A 249 6.56 6.29 3.60
CA ALA A 249 6.85 5.01 4.23
C ALA A 249 5.91 3.92 3.67
N LEU A 250 6.41 2.68 3.60
CA LEU A 250 5.61 1.49 3.37
C LEU A 250 5.44 0.78 4.71
N VAL A 251 4.21 0.51 5.05
CA VAL A 251 3.87 -0.21 6.28
C VAL A 251 3.42 -1.62 5.96
N GLU A 252 3.90 -2.57 6.75
CA GLU A 252 3.49 -3.97 6.80
C GLU A 252 2.90 -4.23 8.21
N PRO A 253 1.64 -3.84 8.44
CA PRO A 253 1.05 -3.93 9.78
C PRO A 253 0.98 -5.35 10.34
N LEU A 254 0.89 -6.36 9.47
CA LEU A 254 0.64 -7.76 9.82
C LEU A 254 1.25 -8.68 8.75
N PHE A 255 1.52 -9.94 9.15
CA PHE A 255 1.83 -11.05 8.25
C PHE A 255 0.57 -11.86 7.98
N ILE A 256 -0.03 -11.76 6.80
CA ILE A 256 -1.28 -12.49 6.51
C ILE A 256 -1.08 -13.99 6.26
N THR A 257 0.16 -14.46 6.18
CA THR A 257 0.48 -15.89 6.25
C THR A 257 0.41 -16.44 7.66
N ASN A 258 0.39 -15.59 8.70
CA ASN A 258 0.07 -15.96 10.07
C ASN A 258 -1.46 -16.01 10.24
N PRO A 259 -2.07 -17.16 10.58
CA PRO A 259 -3.52 -17.30 10.61
C PRO A 259 -4.24 -16.37 11.60
N SER A 260 -3.59 -16.00 12.70
CA SER A 260 -4.15 -15.08 13.69
C SER A 260 -4.15 -13.64 13.17
N GLU A 261 -3.08 -13.24 12.47
CA GLU A 261 -2.95 -11.91 11.88
C GLU A 261 -3.79 -11.78 10.60
N ALA A 262 -3.92 -12.85 9.81
CA ALA A 262 -4.88 -12.94 8.71
C ALA A 262 -6.33 -12.68 9.19
N GLN A 263 -6.68 -13.17 10.38
CA GLN A 263 -8.00 -12.91 10.97
C GLN A 263 -8.17 -11.41 11.28
N ILE A 264 -7.14 -10.73 11.80
CA ILE A 264 -7.18 -9.28 12.05
C ILE A 264 -7.31 -8.51 10.72
N ALA A 265 -6.53 -8.90 9.71
CA ALA A 265 -6.53 -8.25 8.39
C ALA A 265 -7.88 -8.40 7.65
N SER A 266 -8.59 -9.51 7.85
CA SER A 266 -9.89 -9.79 7.21
C SER A 266 -11.08 -9.22 7.97
N ASP A 267 -10.93 -8.94 9.28
CA ASP A 267 -12.02 -8.43 10.11
C ASP A 267 -12.18 -6.91 9.98
N PRO A 268 -13.41 -6.40 9.75
CA PRO A 268 -13.66 -4.96 9.70
C PRO A 268 -13.18 -4.17 10.93
N ALA A 269 -13.25 -4.74 12.13
CA ALA A 269 -12.75 -4.10 13.35
C ALA A 269 -11.21 -4.11 13.40
N GLY A 270 -10.57 -5.16 12.89
CA GLY A 270 -9.11 -5.23 12.73
C GLY A 270 -8.61 -4.19 11.74
N GLN A 271 -9.22 -4.11 10.56
CA GLN A 271 -8.93 -3.09 9.54
C GLN A 271 -9.11 -1.66 10.07
N GLN A 272 -10.15 -1.43 10.88
CA GLN A 272 -10.38 -0.16 11.53
C GLN A 272 -9.26 0.20 12.51
N LYS A 273 -8.79 -0.76 13.31
CA LYS A 273 -7.65 -0.56 14.24
C LYS A 273 -6.36 -0.20 13.50
N ILE A 274 -6.08 -0.87 12.38
CA ILE A 274 -4.92 -0.53 11.53
C ILE A 274 -5.05 0.90 11.01
N ALA A 275 -6.20 1.27 10.45
CA ALA A 275 -6.43 2.62 9.93
C ALA A 275 -6.31 3.70 11.01
N GLU A 276 -6.82 3.47 12.23
CA GLU A 276 -6.69 4.39 13.36
C GLU A 276 -5.22 4.56 13.80
N ALA A 277 -4.44 3.47 13.79
CA ALA A 277 -3.01 3.54 14.07
C ALA A 277 -2.27 4.38 13.01
N LEU A 278 -2.56 4.13 11.73
CA LEU A 278 -1.95 4.89 10.64
C LEU A 278 -2.33 6.37 10.69
N ALA A 279 -3.58 6.70 10.97
CA ALA A 279 -4.02 8.08 11.17
C ALA A 279 -3.25 8.74 12.31
N ALA A 280 -3.12 8.07 13.46
CA ALA A 280 -2.36 8.59 14.61
C ALA A 280 -0.87 8.80 14.28
N GLY A 281 -0.25 7.90 13.50
CA GLY A 281 1.12 8.04 13.02
C GLY A 281 1.30 9.26 12.12
N VAL A 282 0.41 9.45 11.13
CA VAL A 282 0.42 10.62 10.25
C VAL A 282 0.25 11.91 11.05
N LEU A 283 -0.73 11.97 11.95
CA LEU A 283 -0.98 13.16 12.77
C LEU A 283 0.22 13.52 13.66
N ARG A 284 0.92 12.51 14.21
CA ARG A 284 2.13 12.72 14.99
C ARG A 284 3.25 13.28 14.12
N PHE A 285 3.46 12.71 12.94
CA PHE A 285 4.46 13.20 11.99
C PHE A 285 4.21 14.66 11.61
N GLU A 286 2.98 15.01 11.26
CA GLU A 286 2.60 16.35 10.83
C GLU A 286 2.63 17.40 11.95
N SER A 287 2.41 17.00 13.20
CA SER A 287 2.42 17.91 14.36
C SER A 287 3.83 18.23 14.88
N ALA A 288 4.85 17.48 14.49
CA ALA A 288 6.21 17.73 14.92
C ALA A 288 6.85 18.87 14.10
N PRO A 289 7.61 19.79 14.74
CA PRO A 289 8.34 20.82 14.01
C PRO A 289 9.32 20.18 13.01
N ALA A 290 9.43 20.79 11.83
CA ALA A 290 10.32 20.36 10.76
C ALA A 290 11.81 20.42 11.16
#